data_5dd00f936988a7142e410e7e23f59d50
#
_entry.id   5dd00f936988a7142e410e7e23f59d50
#
_cell.length_a   1.000
_cell.length_b   1.000
_cell.length_c   1.000
_cell.angle_alpha   90.00
_cell.angle_beta   90.00
_cell.angle_gamma   90.00
#
_symmetry.space_group_name_H-M   'P 1'
#
loop_
_entity.id
_entity.type
_entity.pdbx_description
1 polymer ?
#
loop_
_entity_poly.entity_id
_entity_poly.type
_entity_poly.pdbx_seq_one_letter_code
_entity_poly.pdbx_strand_id
1 'polypeptide(L)'
;MKAVIWSRYGPPELLRIEEVDRPEPKPDEILVRVKAANVFAGDCELRRFALNALFWLPLRLMIGITRPRPRFRILGQELAGEVVAVGARISNFKPGDSVFSPLGMGGAHAEYVSFKPVCAVTKPDNVSFEEAAVVSVGGLNALHFLRLAGLGPGSPPGRKLLLNGAAGSIGTIALQLARLYGAEVTAVDSGHKLDKLRELGADRVIDYTREDFFAEK
;
A
#
# COMPACT_ATOMS: atom_id res chain seq x y z
N MET A 1 15.65 -17.90 7.02
CA MET A 1 15.57 -16.60 6.36
C MET A 1 15.45 -15.48 7.38
N LYS A 2 15.95 -14.28 7.05
CA LYS A 2 15.78 -13.13 7.92
C LYS A 2 14.40 -12.52 7.77
N ALA A 3 13.82 -12.10 8.90
CA ALA A 3 12.56 -11.36 8.93
C ALA A 3 12.55 -10.32 10.06
N VAL A 4 11.79 -9.23 9.87
CA VAL A 4 11.55 -8.24 10.92
C VAL A 4 10.36 -8.70 11.75
N ILE A 5 10.62 -9.11 12.98
CA ILE A 5 9.63 -9.69 13.87
C ILE A 5 8.99 -8.61 14.76
N TRP A 6 7.68 -8.58 14.72
CA TRP A 6 6.80 -7.78 15.57
C TRP A 6 6.24 -8.64 16.69
N SER A 7 6.89 -8.63 17.84
CA SER A 7 6.51 -9.49 18.98
C SER A 7 5.57 -8.81 19.99
N ARG A 8 5.54 -7.48 20.00
CA ARG A 8 4.74 -6.66 20.94
C ARG A 8 4.23 -5.40 20.25
N TYR A 9 3.09 -4.91 20.70
CA TYR A 9 2.59 -3.58 20.35
C TYR A 9 3.45 -2.51 21.00
N GLY A 10 3.74 -1.43 20.28
CA GLY A 10 4.51 -0.31 20.83
C GLY A 10 5.44 0.39 19.83
N PRO A 11 6.50 1.02 20.29
CA PRO A 11 7.41 1.80 19.46
C PRO A 11 8.30 0.91 18.56
N PRO A 12 8.98 1.50 17.55
CA PRO A 12 9.76 0.73 16.55
C PRO A 12 10.95 -0.03 17.15
N GLU A 13 11.48 0.40 18.29
CA GLU A 13 12.59 -0.26 18.99
C GLU A 13 12.26 -1.68 19.47
N LEU A 14 10.98 -2.06 19.45
CA LEU A 14 10.54 -3.43 19.77
C LEU A 14 10.64 -4.39 18.59
N LEU A 15 10.87 -3.88 17.38
CA LEU A 15 11.11 -4.72 16.22
C LEU A 15 12.50 -5.39 16.33
N ARG A 16 12.59 -6.64 15.90
CA ARG A 16 13.84 -7.42 15.90
C ARG A 16 14.01 -8.11 14.56
N ILE A 17 15.24 -8.15 14.07
CA ILE A 17 15.59 -9.03 12.95
C ILE A 17 15.91 -10.41 13.54
N GLU A 18 15.17 -11.42 13.11
CA GLU A 18 15.33 -12.81 13.56
C GLU A 18 15.48 -13.75 12.36
N GLU A 19 16.18 -14.86 12.58
CA GLU A 19 16.16 -16.00 11.66
C GLU A 19 14.89 -16.82 11.91
N VAL A 20 14.14 -17.05 10.84
CA VAL A 20 12.90 -17.86 10.85
C VAL A 20 12.92 -18.86 9.70
N ASP A 21 12.12 -19.90 9.78
CA ASP A 21 11.97 -20.86 8.68
C ASP A 21 11.46 -20.17 7.41
N ARG A 22 12.04 -20.57 6.28
CA ARG A 22 11.54 -20.13 4.97
C ARG A 22 10.21 -20.82 4.70
N PRO A 23 9.13 -20.08 4.36
CA PRO A 23 7.84 -20.70 4.08
C PRO A 23 7.88 -21.55 2.80
N GLU A 24 7.06 -22.58 2.78
CA GLU A 24 6.74 -23.33 1.58
C GLU A 24 5.38 -22.91 1.02
N PRO A 25 5.22 -22.78 -0.29
CA PRO A 25 3.94 -22.38 -0.87
C PRO A 25 2.93 -23.52 -0.78
N LYS A 26 1.73 -23.21 -0.31
CA LYS A 26 0.58 -24.12 -0.41
C LYS A 26 0.18 -24.32 -1.88
N PRO A 27 -0.68 -25.31 -2.18
CA PRO A 27 -1.06 -25.58 -3.58
C PRO A 27 -1.61 -24.37 -4.34
N ASP A 28 -2.20 -23.38 -3.67
CA ASP A 28 -2.80 -22.16 -4.23
C ASP A 28 -2.00 -20.89 -3.90
N GLU A 29 -0.73 -21.03 -3.54
CA GLU A 29 0.16 -19.93 -3.19
C GLU A 29 1.39 -19.86 -4.12
N ILE A 30 1.97 -18.68 -4.21
CA ILE A 30 3.31 -18.46 -4.77
C ILE A 30 4.27 -18.12 -3.65
N LEU A 31 5.53 -18.51 -3.80
CA LEU A 31 6.63 -18.09 -2.92
C LEU A 31 7.45 -17.02 -3.65
N VAL A 32 7.52 -15.84 -3.07
CA VAL A 32 8.24 -14.70 -3.61
C VAL A 32 9.47 -14.40 -2.77
N ARG A 33 10.63 -14.25 -3.42
CA ARG A 33 11.81 -13.62 -2.84
C ARG A 33 11.62 -12.12 -2.92
N VAL A 34 11.45 -11.47 -1.78
CA VAL A 34 11.23 -10.02 -1.69
C VAL A 34 12.48 -9.27 -2.11
N LYS A 35 12.34 -8.35 -3.06
CA LYS A 35 13.40 -7.45 -3.52
C LYS A 35 13.23 -6.06 -2.92
N ALA A 36 11.97 -5.62 -2.78
CA ALA A 36 11.61 -4.37 -2.15
C ALA A 36 10.27 -4.52 -1.41
N ALA A 37 10.16 -3.84 -0.29
CA ALA A 37 8.92 -3.66 0.46
C ALA A 37 8.94 -2.24 1.05
N ASN A 38 7.77 -1.61 1.16
CA ASN A 38 7.68 -0.30 1.80
C ASN A 38 7.35 -0.42 3.29
N VAL A 39 7.53 0.67 4.00
CA VAL A 39 6.99 0.87 5.35
C VAL A 39 5.75 1.75 5.22
N PHE A 40 4.61 1.13 5.21
CA PHE A 40 3.32 1.78 5.02
C PHE A 40 2.80 2.38 6.34
N ALA A 41 2.00 3.45 6.28
CA ALA A 41 1.41 4.06 7.48
C ALA A 41 0.61 3.05 8.32
N GLY A 42 -0.13 2.14 7.65
CA GLY A 42 -0.87 1.06 8.29
C GLY A 42 0.02 0.08 9.07
N ASP A 43 1.26 -0.18 8.64
CA ASP A 43 2.22 -0.98 9.42
C ASP A 43 2.57 -0.29 10.73
N CYS A 44 2.74 1.05 10.69
CA CYS A 44 3.03 1.86 11.88
C CYS A 44 1.84 1.89 12.85
N GLU A 45 0.62 2.00 12.32
CA GLU A 45 -0.63 1.99 13.10
C GLU A 45 -0.87 0.62 13.75
N LEU A 46 -0.71 -0.46 13.00
CA LEU A 46 -0.81 -1.82 13.52
C LEU A 46 0.24 -2.09 14.59
N ARG A 47 1.48 -1.69 14.34
CA ARG A 47 2.58 -1.86 15.29
C ARG A 47 2.31 -1.18 16.63
N ARG A 48 1.87 0.09 16.60
CA ARG A 48 1.49 0.83 17.82
C ARG A 48 0.14 0.40 18.38
N PHE A 49 -0.69 -0.17 17.52
CA PHE A 49 -2.12 -0.38 17.75
C PHE A 49 -2.88 0.92 18.08
N ALA A 50 -2.48 2.02 17.45
CA ALA A 50 -3.10 3.34 17.56
C ALA A 50 -4.22 3.48 16.53
N LEU A 51 -5.29 2.71 16.71
CA LEU A 51 -6.42 2.64 15.78
C LEU A 51 -7.64 3.36 16.36
N ASN A 52 -8.57 3.77 15.47
CA ASN A 52 -9.87 4.30 15.88
C ASN A 52 -10.61 3.27 16.77
N ALA A 53 -11.32 3.78 17.78
CA ALA A 53 -12.03 2.95 18.78
C ALA A 53 -12.96 1.91 18.13
N LEU A 54 -13.59 2.23 17.00
CA LEU A 54 -14.48 1.33 16.27
C LEU A 54 -13.76 0.07 15.76
N PHE A 55 -12.50 0.20 15.33
CA PHE A 55 -11.70 -0.91 14.81
C PHE A 55 -10.82 -1.56 15.87
N TRP A 56 -10.63 -0.90 17.01
CA TRP A 56 -9.70 -1.34 18.04
C TRP A 56 -10.01 -2.75 18.56
N LEU A 57 -11.23 -2.98 19.01
CA LEU A 57 -11.61 -4.26 19.60
C LEU A 57 -11.67 -5.41 18.58
N PRO A 58 -12.32 -5.28 17.42
CA PRO A 58 -12.33 -6.33 16.39
C PRO A 58 -10.92 -6.73 15.94
N LEU A 59 -10.05 -5.75 15.69
CA LEU A 59 -8.68 -6.02 15.26
C LEU A 59 -7.82 -6.62 16.37
N ARG A 60 -8.01 -6.23 17.65
CA ARG A 60 -7.36 -6.87 18.78
C ARG A 60 -7.75 -8.35 18.92
N LEU A 61 -9.02 -8.67 18.76
CA LEU A 61 -9.48 -10.06 18.78
C LEU A 61 -8.91 -10.87 17.62
N MET A 62 -8.75 -10.26 16.44
CA MET A 62 -8.22 -10.91 15.26
C MET A 62 -6.70 -11.08 15.32
N ILE A 63 -5.97 -9.98 15.56
CA ILE A 63 -4.50 -9.95 15.51
C ILE A 63 -3.89 -10.53 16.79
N GLY A 64 -4.47 -10.22 17.95
CA GLY A 64 -4.04 -10.69 19.26
C GLY A 64 -4.26 -9.64 20.35
N ILE A 65 -4.74 -10.05 21.51
CA ILE A 65 -5.15 -9.12 22.59
C ILE A 65 -3.92 -8.43 23.22
N THR A 66 -2.94 -9.17 23.68
CA THR A 66 -1.75 -8.67 24.39
C THR A 66 -0.53 -8.57 23.48
N ARG A 67 -0.45 -9.43 22.47
CA ARG A 67 0.63 -9.50 21.49
C ARG A 67 0.11 -10.04 20.16
N PRO A 68 0.78 -9.75 19.02
CA PRO A 68 0.41 -10.32 17.73
C PRO A 68 0.49 -11.86 17.76
N ARG A 69 -0.50 -12.50 17.13
CA ARG A 69 -0.47 -13.94 16.92
C ARG A 69 0.67 -14.32 15.98
N PRO A 70 1.24 -15.52 16.03
CA PRO A 70 2.39 -15.93 15.21
C PRO A 70 2.24 -15.62 13.73
N ARG A 71 1.05 -15.82 13.15
CA ARG A 71 0.76 -15.57 11.73
C ARG A 71 0.82 -14.09 11.30
N PHE A 72 0.81 -13.14 12.26
CA PHE A 72 0.86 -11.70 12.01
C PHE A 72 2.15 -11.05 12.50
N ARG A 73 3.15 -11.83 12.91
CA ARG A 73 4.39 -11.31 13.51
C ARG A 73 5.33 -10.62 12.52
N ILE A 74 5.08 -10.75 11.22
CA ILE A 74 5.86 -10.06 10.18
C ILE A 74 4.93 -9.03 9.53
N LEU A 75 5.31 -7.76 9.63
CA LEU A 75 4.59 -6.65 9.00
C LEU A 75 4.96 -6.52 7.51
N GLY A 76 4.50 -5.43 6.87
CA GLY A 76 4.74 -5.14 5.46
C GLY A 76 3.58 -5.57 4.59
N GLN A 77 2.80 -4.59 4.14
CA GLN A 77 1.53 -4.81 3.44
C GLN A 77 1.68 -4.82 1.92
N GLU A 78 2.85 -4.47 1.40
CA GLU A 78 3.14 -4.42 -0.04
C GLU A 78 4.56 -4.91 -0.30
N LEU A 79 4.73 -5.55 -1.44
CA LEU A 79 6.05 -5.98 -1.91
C LEU A 79 6.18 -5.90 -3.43
N ALA A 80 7.43 -5.91 -3.87
CA ALA A 80 7.83 -6.37 -5.20
C ALA A 80 8.97 -7.36 -5.08
N GLY A 81 8.99 -8.38 -5.92
CA GLY A 81 9.96 -9.46 -5.83
C GLY A 81 9.87 -10.46 -6.98
N GLU A 82 10.60 -11.53 -6.83
CA GLU A 82 10.73 -12.58 -7.83
C GLU A 82 10.07 -13.87 -7.31
N VAL A 83 9.21 -14.46 -8.11
CA VAL A 83 8.61 -15.77 -7.83
C VAL A 83 9.74 -16.83 -7.85
N VAL A 84 9.89 -17.59 -6.78
CA VAL A 84 10.92 -18.64 -6.68
C VAL A 84 10.33 -20.06 -6.63
N ALA A 85 9.05 -20.18 -6.27
CA ALA A 85 8.31 -21.43 -6.32
C ALA A 85 6.79 -21.13 -6.44
N VAL A 86 6.06 -22.09 -6.97
CA VAL A 86 4.60 -22.01 -7.12
C VAL A 86 3.95 -23.30 -6.62
N GLY A 87 2.78 -23.18 -6.03
CA GLY A 87 1.96 -24.32 -5.64
C GLY A 87 1.33 -25.03 -6.83
N ALA A 88 0.96 -26.30 -6.67
CA ALA A 88 0.50 -27.17 -7.75
C ALA A 88 -0.79 -26.69 -8.48
N ARG A 89 -1.54 -25.75 -7.90
CA ARG A 89 -2.76 -25.17 -8.51
C ARG A 89 -2.53 -23.81 -9.19
N ILE A 90 -1.30 -23.32 -9.17
CA ILE A 90 -0.93 -22.05 -9.82
C ILE A 90 -0.53 -22.30 -11.26
N SER A 91 -1.19 -21.63 -12.19
CA SER A 91 -0.92 -21.72 -13.64
C SER A 91 -0.54 -20.38 -14.28
N ASN A 92 -0.80 -19.27 -13.60
CA ASN A 92 -0.62 -17.91 -14.12
C ASN A 92 0.71 -17.27 -13.72
N PHE A 93 1.52 -17.96 -12.90
CA PHE A 93 2.87 -17.55 -12.52
C PHE A 93 3.84 -18.72 -12.56
N LYS A 94 5.13 -18.44 -12.74
CA LYS A 94 6.22 -19.42 -12.74
C LYS A 94 7.45 -18.86 -12.05
N PRO A 95 8.37 -19.71 -11.58
CA PRO A 95 9.66 -19.27 -11.08
C PRO A 95 10.39 -18.39 -12.10
N GLY A 96 10.97 -17.27 -11.62
CA GLY A 96 11.62 -16.24 -12.41
C GLY A 96 10.72 -15.04 -12.75
N ASP A 97 9.41 -15.13 -12.59
CA ASP A 97 8.52 -13.99 -12.84
C ASP A 97 8.77 -12.89 -11.80
N SER A 98 8.93 -11.65 -12.28
CA SER A 98 8.96 -10.45 -11.43
C SER A 98 7.54 -9.98 -11.16
N VAL A 99 7.17 -9.83 -9.89
CA VAL A 99 5.81 -9.49 -9.47
C VAL A 99 5.79 -8.40 -8.42
N PHE A 100 4.67 -7.70 -8.31
CA PHE A 100 4.35 -6.85 -7.16
C PHE A 100 2.92 -7.12 -6.70
N SER A 101 2.66 -6.92 -5.40
CA SER A 101 1.36 -7.28 -4.82
C SER A 101 1.12 -6.59 -3.48
N PRO A 102 -0.13 -6.20 -3.18
CA PRO A 102 -0.55 -6.00 -1.81
C PRO A 102 -0.68 -7.37 -1.12
N LEU A 103 -0.35 -7.43 0.16
CA LEU A 103 -0.44 -8.64 1.00
C LEU A 103 -1.57 -8.58 2.05
N GLY A 104 -2.22 -7.43 2.20
CA GLY A 104 -3.26 -7.22 3.19
C GLY A 104 -2.71 -7.09 4.61
N MET A 105 -2.57 -8.19 5.35
CA MET A 105 -2.24 -8.12 6.79
C MET A 105 -0.76 -8.21 7.13
N GLY A 106 0.14 -8.26 6.15
CA GLY A 106 1.58 -8.25 6.37
C GLY A 106 2.31 -9.43 5.74
N GLY A 107 3.61 -9.52 6.00
CA GLY A 107 4.51 -10.56 5.50
C GLY A 107 5.68 -10.05 4.67
N ALA A 108 5.62 -8.83 4.14
CA ALA A 108 6.63 -8.31 3.22
C ALA A 108 7.96 -7.95 3.88
N HIS A 109 8.00 -7.73 5.19
CA HIS A 109 9.27 -7.39 5.88
C HIS A 109 10.08 -8.66 6.22
N ALA A 110 10.27 -9.52 5.21
CA ALA A 110 11.07 -10.74 5.26
C ALA A 110 11.73 -11.00 3.90
N GLU A 111 12.77 -11.84 3.87
CA GLU A 111 13.43 -12.21 2.62
C GLU A 111 12.52 -13.01 1.66
N TYR A 112 11.56 -13.77 2.21
CA TYR A 112 10.61 -14.56 1.43
C TYR A 112 9.22 -14.48 2.07
N VAL A 113 8.20 -14.52 1.22
CA VAL A 113 6.80 -14.61 1.65
C VAL A 113 6.02 -15.54 0.73
N SER A 114 5.14 -16.35 1.33
CA SER A 114 4.19 -17.19 0.59
C SER A 114 2.78 -16.62 0.75
N PHE A 115 2.08 -16.44 -0.36
CA PHE A 115 0.72 -15.90 -0.35
C PHE A 115 -0.07 -16.30 -1.59
N LYS A 116 -1.40 -16.18 -1.51
CA LYS A 116 -2.30 -16.39 -2.66
C LYS A 116 -2.20 -15.22 -3.62
N PRO A 117 -1.85 -15.42 -4.89
CA PRO A 117 -1.57 -14.32 -5.82
C PRO A 117 -2.83 -13.66 -6.42
N VAL A 118 -3.87 -13.46 -5.60
CA VAL A 118 -5.17 -12.89 -6.05
C VAL A 118 -5.00 -11.48 -6.62
N CYS A 119 -4.11 -10.69 -6.01
CA CYS A 119 -3.82 -9.31 -6.42
C CYS A 119 -2.40 -9.14 -6.96
N ALA A 120 -1.67 -10.24 -7.17
CA ALA A 120 -0.32 -10.17 -7.74
C ALA A 120 -0.38 -9.83 -9.23
N VAL A 121 0.50 -8.94 -9.66
CA VAL A 121 0.63 -8.49 -11.04
C VAL A 121 2.09 -8.62 -11.46
N THR A 122 2.32 -8.99 -12.72
CA THR A 122 3.66 -8.97 -13.31
C THR A 122 4.20 -7.55 -13.32
N LYS A 123 5.41 -7.37 -12.82
CA LYS A 123 6.10 -6.08 -12.78
C LYS A 123 6.49 -5.67 -14.22
N PRO A 124 6.15 -4.45 -14.67
CA PRO A 124 6.66 -3.94 -15.94
C PRO A 124 8.19 -3.83 -15.93
N ASP A 125 8.83 -4.08 -17.08
CA ASP A 125 10.29 -4.08 -17.18
C ASP A 125 10.93 -2.69 -16.96
N ASN A 126 10.19 -1.63 -17.31
CA ASN A 126 10.62 -0.23 -17.17
C ASN A 126 10.41 0.35 -15.76
N VAL A 127 10.00 -0.46 -14.78
CA VAL A 127 9.77 -0.05 -13.38
C VAL A 127 10.71 -0.84 -12.49
N SER A 128 11.39 -0.22 -11.54
CA SER A 128 12.24 -0.90 -10.54
C SER A 128 11.39 -1.69 -9.54
N PHE A 129 12.01 -2.56 -8.73
CA PHE A 129 11.30 -3.25 -7.64
C PHE A 129 10.87 -2.26 -6.55
N GLU A 130 11.69 -1.25 -6.28
CA GLU A 130 11.40 -0.20 -5.30
C GLU A 130 10.18 0.62 -5.71
N GLU A 131 10.11 1.04 -6.97
CA GLU A 131 8.95 1.76 -7.51
C GLU A 131 7.69 0.88 -7.50
N ALA A 132 7.81 -0.37 -7.92
CA ALA A 132 6.68 -1.32 -7.94
C ALA A 132 6.14 -1.61 -6.52
N ALA A 133 7.02 -1.69 -5.51
CA ALA A 133 6.64 -2.00 -4.14
C ALA A 133 5.77 -0.93 -3.47
N VAL A 134 5.76 0.32 -3.95
CA VAL A 134 5.00 1.43 -3.33
C VAL A 134 3.69 1.75 -4.04
N VAL A 135 3.40 1.09 -5.16
CA VAL A 135 2.25 1.43 -6.03
C VAL A 135 1.01 0.60 -5.70
N SER A 136 1.17 -0.61 -5.17
CA SER A 136 0.08 -1.59 -5.15
C SER A 136 -1.12 -1.15 -4.29
N VAL A 137 -0.94 -0.79 -3.04
CA VAL A 137 -2.05 -0.34 -2.16
C VAL A 137 -2.54 1.05 -2.56
N GLY A 138 -1.59 2.00 -2.72
CA GLY A 138 -1.93 3.38 -3.10
C GLY A 138 -2.64 3.43 -4.46
N GLY A 139 -2.11 2.73 -5.46
CA GLY A 139 -2.66 2.69 -6.82
C GLY A 139 -4.03 2.03 -6.92
N LEU A 140 -4.23 0.88 -6.27
CA LEU A 140 -5.54 0.20 -6.25
C LEU A 140 -6.63 1.09 -5.63
N ASN A 141 -6.33 1.72 -4.50
CA ASN A 141 -7.28 2.63 -3.85
C ASN A 141 -7.53 3.88 -4.70
N ALA A 142 -6.49 4.49 -5.27
CA ALA A 142 -6.63 5.64 -6.14
C ALA A 142 -7.53 5.33 -7.35
N LEU A 143 -7.28 4.23 -8.05
CA LEU A 143 -8.12 3.77 -9.17
C LEU A 143 -9.55 3.49 -8.75
N HIS A 144 -9.75 2.84 -7.59
CA HIS A 144 -11.08 2.54 -7.09
C HIS A 144 -11.89 3.82 -6.83
N PHE A 145 -11.34 4.77 -6.08
CA PHE A 145 -12.05 6.02 -5.77
C PHE A 145 -12.24 6.92 -6.98
N LEU A 146 -11.28 6.99 -7.90
CA LEU A 146 -11.45 7.74 -9.15
C LEU A 146 -12.59 7.14 -10.00
N ARG A 147 -12.68 5.81 -10.10
CA ARG A 147 -13.79 5.14 -10.79
C ARG A 147 -15.13 5.41 -10.13
N LEU A 148 -15.22 5.40 -8.80
CA LEU A 148 -16.44 5.79 -8.07
C LEU A 148 -16.81 7.24 -8.34
N ALA A 149 -15.82 8.13 -8.49
CA ALA A 149 -16.04 9.53 -8.90
C ALA A 149 -16.36 9.67 -10.40
N GLY A 150 -16.47 8.56 -11.14
CA GLY A 150 -16.73 8.56 -12.58
C GLY A 150 -15.54 9.04 -13.42
N LEU A 151 -14.32 8.93 -12.92
CA LEU A 151 -13.09 9.27 -13.62
C LEU A 151 -12.33 7.99 -14.03
N GLY A 152 -11.92 7.95 -15.30
CA GLY A 152 -11.17 6.83 -15.85
C GLY A 152 -10.72 7.11 -17.29
N PRO A 153 -10.12 6.12 -17.98
CA PRO A 153 -9.77 6.26 -19.38
C PRO A 153 -10.98 6.63 -20.23
N GLY A 154 -10.87 7.70 -21.05
CA GLY A 154 -11.96 8.19 -21.89
C GLY A 154 -12.98 9.09 -21.18
N SER A 155 -12.74 9.50 -19.93
CA SER A 155 -13.57 10.50 -19.27
C SER A 155 -13.57 11.83 -20.04
N PRO A 156 -14.71 12.56 -20.08
CA PRO A 156 -14.73 13.91 -20.63
C PRO A 156 -13.72 14.81 -19.91
N PRO A 157 -12.92 15.62 -20.63
CA PRO A 157 -11.98 16.54 -20.02
C PRO A 157 -12.68 17.66 -19.23
N GLY A 158 -11.94 18.31 -18.32
CA GLY A 158 -12.42 19.45 -17.54
C GLY A 158 -13.34 19.10 -16.37
N ARG A 159 -13.48 17.83 -16.02
CA ARG A 159 -14.18 17.44 -14.79
C ARG A 159 -13.41 17.93 -13.56
N LYS A 160 -14.13 18.58 -12.66
CA LYS A 160 -13.54 19.12 -11.43
C LYS A 160 -13.49 18.03 -10.35
N LEU A 161 -12.33 17.84 -9.75
CA LEU A 161 -12.09 16.89 -8.66
C LEU A 161 -11.49 17.62 -7.46
N LEU A 162 -12.12 17.50 -6.30
CA LEU A 162 -11.50 17.86 -5.02
C LEU A 162 -10.88 16.62 -4.38
N LEU A 163 -9.59 16.68 -4.10
CA LEU A 163 -8.81 15.59 -3.54
C LEU A 163 -8.31 15.96 -2.15
N ASN A 164 -8.97 15.46 -1.11
CA ASN A 164 -8.59 15.70 0.28
C ASN A 164 -7.54 14.67 0.75
N GLY A 165 -6.48 15.13 1.42
CA GLY A 165 -5.33 14.31 1.79
C GLY A 165 -4.44 13.98 0.57
N ALA A 166 -4.34 14.94 -0.36
CA ALA A 166 -3.72 14.76 -1.67
C ALA A 166 -2.23 14.40 -1.62
N ALA A 167 -1.52 14.75 -0.55
CA ALA A 167 -0.10 14.41 -0.38
C ALA A 167 0.16 13.06 0.33
N GLY A 168 -0.89 12.29 0.63
CA GLY A 168 -0.77 10.91 1.09
C GLY A 168 -0.45 9.94 -0.05
N SER A 169 -0.13 8.68 0.28
CA SER A 169 0.23 7.63 -0.70
C SER A 169 -0.87 7.39 -1.74
N ILE A 170 -2.13 7.41 -1.34
CA ILE A 170 -3.28 7.29 -2.26
C ILE A 170 -3.46 8.58 -3.05
N GLY A 171 -3.39 9.73 -2.37
CA GLY A 171 -3.66 11.04 -2.94
C GLY A 171 -2.69 11.44 -4.06
N THR A 172 -1.39 11.21 -3.86
CA THR A 172 -0.37 11.52 -4.86
C THR A 172 -0.54 10.71 -6.15
N ILE A 173 -0.95 9.46 -6.06
CA ILE A 173 -1.25 8.62 -7.23
C ILE A 173 -2.58 9.05 -7.86
N ALA A 174 -3.60 9.30 -7.03
CA ALA A 174 -4.90 9.76 -7.52
C ALA A 174 -4.82 11.09 -8.27
N LEU A 175 -4.01 12.05 -7.79
CA LEU A 175 -3.75 13.31 -8.45
C LEU A 175 -3.19 13.11 -9.87
N GLN A 176 -2.13 12.31 -10.00
CA GLN A 176 -1.48 12.05 -11.28
C GLN A 176 -2.42 11.31 -12.25
N LEU A 177 -3.16 10.31 -11.78
CA LEU A 177 -4.14 9.59 -12.59
C LEU A 177 -5.31 10.50 -13.01
N ALA A 178 -5.84 11.33 -12.11
CA ALA A 178 -6.91 12.27 -12.43
C ALA A 178 -6.49 13.26 -13.51
N ARG A 179 -5.26 13.78 -13.43
CA ARG A 179 -4.66 14.63 -14.47
C ARG A 179 -4.53 13.89 -15.80
N LEU A 180 -4.06 12.64 -15.78
CA LEU A 180 -3.98 11.80 -16.96
C LEU A 180 -5.35 11.59 -17.61
N TYR A 181 -6.42 11.55 -16.82
CA TYR A 181 -7.81 11.44 -17.29
C TYR A 181 -8.44 12.80 -17.65
N GLY A 182 -7.65 13.89 -17.65
CA GLY A 182 -8.11 15.22 -18.07
C GLY A 182 -8.92 15.99 -17.04
N ALA A 183 -8.89 15.61 -15.76
CA ALA A 183 -9.59 16.33 -14.70
C ALA A 183 -8.82 17.59 -14.27
N GLU A 184 -9.58 18.63 -13.83
CA GLU A 184 -9.06 19.76 -13.07
C GLU A 184 -9.05 19.40 -11.59
N VAL A 185 -7.86 19.37 -10.96
CA VAL A 185 -7.71 18.88 -9.60
C VAL A 185 -7.43 20.00 -8.62
N THR A 186 -8.33 20.16 -7.64
CA THR A 186 -8.09 20.93 -6.43
C THR A 186 -7.59 19.99 -5.35
N ALA A 187 -6.32 20.14 -4.94
CA ALA A 187 -5.66 19.30 -3.95
C ALA A 187 -5.64 19.97 -2.58
N VAL A 188 -6.10 19.26 -1.54
CA VAL A 188 -6.17 19.75 -0.16
C VAL A 188 -5.18 18.96 0.69
N ASP A 189 -4.24 19.64 1.36
CA ASP A 189 -3.33 19.06 2.36
C ASP A 189 -2.76 20.18 3.26
N SER A 190 -1.84 19.84 4.18
CA SER A 190 -1.14 20.81 5.02
C SER A 190 -0.09 21.60 4.25
N GLY A 191 0.11 22.89 4.62
CA GLY A 191 0.87 23.89 3.86
C GLY A 191 2.26 23.47 3.39
N HIS A 192 3.02 22.75 4.23
CA HIS A 192 4.39 22.31 3.88
C HIS A 192 4.47 21.26 2.74
N LYS A 193 3.34 20.71 2.29
CA LYS A 193 3.26 19.72 1.21
C LYS A 193 2.73 20.29 -0.10
N LEU A 194 2.22 21.52 -0.10
CA LEU A 194 1.50 22.09 -1.26
C LEU A 194 2.38 22.28 -2.47
N ASP A 195 3.67 22.64 -2.30
CA ASP A 195 4.57 22.81 -3.44
C ASP A 195 4.75 21.49 -4.18
N LYS A 196 4.86 20.38 -3.45
CA LYS A 196 4.93 19.06 -4.07
C LYS A 196 3.65 18.71 -4.84
N LEU A 197 2.49 19.12 -4.35
CA LEU A 197 1.22 18.88 -5.06
C LEU A 197 1.13 19.72 -6.35
N ARG A 198 1.66 20.95 -6.36
CA ARG A 198 1.78 21.77 -7.59
C ARG A 198 2.71 21.10 -8.60
N GLU A 199 3.88 20.60 -8.15
CA GLU A 199 4.81 19.86 -9.02
C GLU A 199 4.17 18.59 -9.62
N LEU A 200 3.30 17.92 -8.88
CA LEU A 200 2.57 16.74 -9.35
C LEU A 200 1.37 17.09 -10.27
N GLY A 201 1.12 18.38 -10.49
CA GLY A 201 0.14 18.87 -11.46
C GLY A 201 -1.23 19.25 -10.88
N ALA A 202 -1.34 19.54 -9.58
CA ALA A 202 -2.57 20.11 -9.04
C ALA A 202 -2.83 21.50 -9.67
N ASP A 203 -4.06 21.72 -10.16
CA ASP A 203 -4.46 23.01 -10.74
C ASP A 203 -4.68 24.07 -9.65
N ARG A 204 -5.16 23.62 -8.49
CA ARG A 204 -5.32 24.44 -7.29
C ARG A 204 -4.88 23.64 -6.07
N VAL A 205 -4.29 24.31 -5.08
CA VAL A 205 -3.95 23.73 -3.79
C VAL A 205 -4.57 24.55 -2.65
N ILE A 206 -5.02 23.87 -1.60
CA ILE A 206 -5.65 24.48 -0.42
C ILE A 206 -4.93 23.96 0.82
N ASP A 207 -4.51 24.87 1.70
CA ASP A 207 -4.00 24.56 3.03
C ASP A 207 -5.15 24.47 4.02
N TYR A 208 -5.60 23.28 4.36
CA TYR A 208 -6.70 23.09 5.32
C TYR A 208 -6.41 23.64 6.73
N THR A 209 -5.14 23.95 7.03
CA THR A 209 -4.76 24.54 8.32
C THR A 209 -5.01 26.06 8.37
N ARG A 210 -5.27 26.68 7.21
CA ARG A 210 -5.47 28.12 7.04
C ARG A 210 -6.79 28.49 6.37
N GLU A 211 -7.35 27.59 5.57
CA GLU A 211 -8.54 27.82 4.75
C GLU A 211 -9.59 26.73 5.00
N ASP A 212 -10.84 27.12 5.14
CA ASP A 212 -11.95 26.16 5.17
C ASP A 212 -12.39 25.84 3.74
N PHE A 213 -11.95 24.71 3.22
CA PHE A 213 -12.26 24.28 1.87
C PHE A 213 -13.73 23.85 1.67
N PHE A 214 -14.52 23.73 2.73
CA PHE A 214 -15.98 23.54 2.65
C PHE A 214 -16.75 24.86 2.50
N ALA A 215 -16.16 25.99 2.89
CA ALA A 215 -16.80 27.31 2.80
C ALA A 215 -16.79 27.90 1.38
N GLU A 216 -15.95 27.38 0.49
CA GLU A 216 -15.90 27.79 -0.92
C GLU A 216 -16.98 27.05 -1.73
N LYS A 217 -18.04 27.79 -2.09
CA LYS A 217 -19.09 27.34 -3.00
C LYS A 217 -18.73 27.61 -4.46
#